data_0d3b76ad3f23b522447cdff42abea2bf
#
_entry.id   0d3b76ad3f23b522447cdff42abea2bf
#
_cell.length_a   1.000
_cell.length_b   1.000
_cell.length_c   1.000
_cell.angle_alpha   90.00
_cell.angle_beta   90.00
_cell.angle_gamma   90.00
#
_symmetry.space_group_name_H-M   'P 1'
#
loop_
_entity.id
_entity.type
_entity.pdbx_description
1 polymer ?
#
loop_
_entity_poly.entity_id
_entity_poly.type
_entity_poly.pdbx_seq_one_letter_code
_entity_poly.pdbx_strand_id
1 'polypeptide(L)'
;LASSAASDVYKRQEPDCVINVGVSGPGVVKKAIDRAMENHKPGEFTLGEVAEVIKRTAYKVTRVGEIIGKEVAQRLDLPFGVADLSLAPTPAVGDSVGEIFQSVGLSSIGAPGTTAVLAMLNDAVKKGGVMASSYVGGLSGAFIPVSEDQGMIDAVSEGALTIEKLEAMTCVCSVGLDMIAIPGDTKATTISGMIADEMALGMVNQKTTAARLIPVIGKGVGDTVEFGGLFGYAPIMPVNKYSCDDFINRTGRIPAPIHSFKN
;
A
#
# COMPACT_ATOMS: atom_id res chain seq x y z
N LEU A 1 20.27 39.27 8.94
CA LEU A 1 19.04 38.46 8.76
C LEU A 1 19.06 37.67 7.42
N ALA A 2 19.68 38.20 6.36
CA ALA A 2 19.79 37.50 5.07
C ALA A 2 20.80 36.33 5.09
N SER A 3 21.79 36.35 5.97
CA SER A 3 22.83 35.30 6.06
C SER A 3 22.30 34.01 6.73
N SER A 4 21.33 34.12 7.65
CA SER A 4 20.75 32.93 8.30
C SER A 4 19.82 32.17 7.39
N ALA A 5 19.01 32.85 6.56
CA ALA A 5 18.14 32.21 5.60
C ALA A 5 18.92 31.46 4.49
N ALA A 6 20.01 32.06 3.98
CA ALA A 6 20.88 31.40 3.01
C ALA A 6 21.57 30.16 3.63
N SER A 7 22.06 30.28 4.87
CA SER A 7 22.65 29.17 5.62
C SER A 7 21.65 28.01 5.84
N ASP A 8 20.38 28.32 6.11
CA ASP A 8 19.35 27.29 6.29
C ASP A 8 18.93 26.63 4.97
N VAL A 9 18.98 27.34 3.84
CA VAL A 9 18.75 26.75 2.51
C VAL A 9 19.89 25.81 2.15
N TYR A 10 21.14 26.17 2.40
CA TYR A 10 22.30 25.29 2.15
C TYR A 10 22.32 24.06 3.07
N LYS A 11 21.82 24.16 4.29
CA LYS A 11 21.70 23.03 5.23
C LYS A 11 20.59 22.05 4.87
N ARG A 12 19.68 22.42 3.97
CA ARG A 12 18.58 21.58 3.49
C ARG A 12 18.84 20.93 2.13
N GLN A 13 20.04 21.09 1.57
CA GLN A 13 20.42 20.35 0.38
C GLN A 13 20.52 18.86 0.72
N GLU A 14 19.83 18.04 -0.06
CA GLU A 14 19.97 16.60 0.07
C GLU A 14 21.40 16.21 -0.34
N PRO A 15 22.07 15.37 0.44
CA PRO A 15 23.40 14.90 0.09
C PRO A 15 23.33 14.02 -1.17
N ASP A 16 24.38 14.04 -1.98
CA ASP A 16 24.49 13.21 -3.18
C ASP A 16 24.41 11.71 -2.88
N CYS A 17 24.74 11.32 -1.65
CA CYS A 17 24.71 9.96 -1.18
C CYS A 17 24.16 9.91 0.26
N VAL A 18 23.20 9.02 0.52
CA VAL A 18 22.53 8.90 1.82
C VAL A 18 22.14 7.44 2.07
N ILE A 19 22.16 7.02 3.33
CA ILE A 19 21.66 5.71 3.75
C ILE A 19 20.19 5.83 4.18
N ASN A 20 19.30 5.22 3.43
CA ASN A 20 17.91 5.02 3.81
C ASN A 20 17.67 3.55 4.17
N VAL A 21 16.74 3.30 5.08
CA VAL A 21 16.34 1.94 5.48
C VAL A 21 14.88 1.73 5.15
N GLY A 22 14.61 0.77 4.27
CA GLY A 22 13.27 0.25 4.04
C GLY A 22 13.08 -1.05 4.83
N VAL A 23 11.97 -1.16 5.55
CA VAL A 23 11.64 -2.38 6.29
C VAL A 23 10.32 -2.92 5.75
N SER A 24 10.35 -4.14 5.18
CA SER A 24 9.14 -4.89 4.86
C SER A 24 8.57 -5.49 6.15
N GLY A 25 7.28 -5.31 6.37
CA GLY A 25 6.66 -5.62 7.65
C GLY A 25 5.48 -6.60 7.68
N PRO A 26 4.89 -7.07 6.54
CA PRO A 26 3.65 -7.86 6.59
C PRO A 26 3.78 -9.12 7.45
N GLY A 27 4.79 -9.94 7.22
CA GLY A 27 4.99 -11.19 7.95
C GLY A 27 5.24 -10.99 9.44
N VAL A 28 5.94 -9.92 9.83
CA VAL A 28 6.17 -9.61 11.25
C VAL A 28 4.88 -9.19 11.93
N VAL A 29 4.07 -8.37 11.28
CA VAL A 29 2.76 -7.91 11.80
C VAL A 29 1.81 -9.08 11.90
N LYS A 30 1.68 -9.90 10.85
CA LYS A 30 0.87 -11.13 10.86
C LYS A 30 1.23 -12.01 12.06
N LYS A 31 2.51 -12.35 12.18
CA LYS A 31 2.98 -13.21 13.28
C LYS A 31 2.73 -12.63 14.67
N ALA A 32 2.79 -11.30 14.80
CA ALA A 32 2.49 -10.64 16.07
C ALA A 32 1.00 -10.74 16.43
N ILE A 33 0.11 -10.59 15.45
CA ILE A 33 -1.35 -10.75 15.63
C ILE A 33 -1.66 -12.19 15.99
N ASP A 34 -1.18 -13.17 15.20
CA ASP A 34 -1.42 -14.59 15.42
C ASP A 34 -1.02 -15.01 16.87
N ARG A 35 0.18 -14.60 17.30
CA ARG A 35 0.65 -14.89 18.66
C ARG A 35 -0.20 -14.22 19.76
N ALA A 36 -0.66 -13.00 19.52
CA ALA A 36 -1.50 -12.30 20.49
C ALA A 36 -2.87 -12.97 20.64
N MET A 37 -3.39 -13.56 19.55
CA MET A 37 -4.69 -14.22 19.53
C MET A 37 -4.64 -15.69 19.96
N GLU A 38 -3.46 -16.31 20.03
CA GLU A 38 -3.26 -17.75 20.26
C GLU A 38 -3.97 -18.29 21.52
N ASN A 39 -4.10 -17.45 22.55
CA ASN A 39 -4.71 -17.81 23.83
C ASN A 39 -6.11 -17.23 24.04
N HIS A 40 -6.73 -16.67 23.01
CA HIS A 40 -8.05 -16.04 23.06
C HIS A 40 -9.06 -16.83 22.24
N LYS A 41 -10.29 -16.93 22.74
CA LYS A 41 -11.38 -17.48 21.92
C LYS A 41 -11.81 -16.46 20.87
N PRO A 42 -12.41 -16.91 19.75
CA PRO A 42 -13.00 -16.01 18.78
C PRO A 42 -13.94 -14.99 19.45
N GLY A 43 -13.68 -13.70 19.23
CA GLY A 43 -14.45 -12.59 19.82
C GLY A 43 -13.99 -12.09 21.19
N GLU A 44 -13.06 -12.76 21.86
CA GLU A 44 -12.46 -12.26 23.11
C GLU A 44 -11.37 -11.22 22.86
N PHE A 45 -10.70 -11.26 21.71
CA PHE A 45 -9.68 -10.30 21.32
C PHE A 45 -10.29 -9.23 20.44
N THR A 46 -10.34 -8.01 20.92
CA THR A 46 -11.04 -6.89 20.27
C THR A 46 -10.22 -6.28 19.14
N LEU A 47 -10.88 -5.59 18.18
CA LEU A 47 -10.20 -4.86 17.13
C LEU A 47 -9.27 -3.76 17.65
N GLY A 48 -9.60 -3.17 18.81
CA GLY A 48 -8.72 -2.22 19.50
C GLY A 48 -7.40 -2.85 19.95
N GLU A 49 -7.45 -4.07 20.48
CA GLU A 49 -6.27 -4.85 20.88
C GLU A 49 -5.46 -5.26 19.65
N VAL A 50 -6.10 -5.68 18.56
CA VAL A 50 -5.44 -5.94 17.27
C VAL A 50 -4.68 -4.70 16.80
N ALA A 51 -5.34 -3.53 16.76
CA ALA A 51 -4.71 -2.27 16.36
C ALA A 51 -3.52 -1.90 17.26
N GLU A 52 -3.62 -2.15 18.57
CA GLU A 52 -2.52 -1.90 19.50
C GLU A 52 -1.33 -2.85 19.28
N VAL A 53 -1.56 -4.11 18.95
CA VAL A 53 -0.51 -5.07 18.57
C VAL A 53 0.19 -4.61 17.30
N ILE A 54 -0.57 -4.20 16.28
CA ILE A 54 -0.02 -3.68 15.02
C ILE A 54 0.86 -2.45 15.30
N LYS A 55 0.33 -1.47 16.03
CA LYS A 55 1.03 -0.22 16.37
C LYS A 55 2.35 -0.49 17.11
N ARG A 56 2.33 -1.35 18.12
CA ARG A 56 3.54 -1.70 18.88
C ARG A 56 4.56 -2.46 18.04
N THR A 57 4.11 -3.31 17.14
CA THR A 57 4.99 -4.03 16.21
C THR A 57 5.64 -3.06 15.23
N ALA A 58 4.86 -2.18 14.62
CA ALA A 58 5.34 -1.13 13.74
C ALA A 58 6.39 -0.24 14.43
N TYR A 59 6.10 0.20 15.67
CA TYR A 59 7.06 0.95 16.49
C TYR A 59 8.41 0.22 16.63
N LYS A 60 8.37 -1.05 17.05
CA LYS A 60 9.59 -1.84 17.29
C LYS A 60 10.41 -2.01 16.02
N VAL A 61 9.75 -2.36 14.92
CA VAL A 61 10.41 -2.62 13.63
C VAL A 61 11.05 -1.35 13.09
N THR A 62 10.33 -0.22 13.10
CA THR A 62 10.85 1.09 12.68
C THR A 62 12.04 1.52 13.53
N ARG A 63 11.94 1.32 14.85
CA ARG A 63 13.03 1.69 15.78
C ARG A 63 14.30 0.88 15.54
N VAL A 64 14.15 -0.43 15.28
CA VAL A 64 15.28 -1.30 14.91
C VAL A 64 15.91 -0.85 13.59
N GLY A 65 15.07 -0.54 12.59
CA GLY A 65 15.51 -0.04 11.29
C GLY A 65 16.34 1.26 11.44
N GLU A 66 15.86 2.21 12.24
CA GLU A 66 16.61 3.47 12.50
C GLU A 66 17.95 3.21 13.18
N ILE A 67 17.98 2.37 14.21
CA ILE A 67 19.23 2.07 14.95
C ILE A 67 20.26 1.43 14.01
N ILE A 68 19.86 0.42 13.26
CA ILE A 68 20.74 -0.27 12.32
C ILE A 68 21.19 0.68 11.21
N GLY A 69 20.26 1.46 10.65
CA GLY A 69 20.56 2.41 9.57
C GLY A 69 21.57 3.48 10.01
N LYS A 70 21.46 4.01 11.21
CA LYS A 70 22.44 4.97 11.76
C LYS A 70 23.81 4.33 11.98
N GLU A 71 23.85 3.10 12.47
CA GLU A 71 25.11 2.36 12.64
C GLU A 71 25.80 2.10 11.28
N VAL A 72 25.04 1.71 10.26
CA VAL A 72 25.58 1.50 8.90
C VAL A 72 26.07 2.83 8.31
N ALA A 73 25.30 3.90 8.45
CA ALA A 73 25.67 5.23 7.97
C ALA A 73 26.98 5.70 8.60
N GLN A 74 27.12 5.53 9.91
CA GLN A 74 28.35 5.87 10.63
C GLN A 74 29.56 5.05 10.12
N ARG A 75 29.40 3.74 9.90
CA ARG A 75 30.50 2.88 9.41
C ARG A 75 30.94 3.21 7.99
N LEU A 76 30.03 3.71 7.17
CA LEU A 76 30.30 4.08 5.78
C LEU A 76 30.68 5.55 5.61
N ASP A 77 30.70 6.32 6.69
CA ASP A 77 30.91 7.78 6.68
C ASP A 77 29.93 8.50 5.75
N LEU A 78 28.65 8.09 5.81
CA LEU A 78 27.56 8.65 5.02
C LEU A 78 26.46 9.18 5.96
N PRO A 79 25.70 10.20 5.55
CA PRO A 79 24.56 10.66 6.34
C PRO A 79 23.44 9.61 6.36
N PHE A 80 22.75 9.50 7.49
CA PHE A 80 21.51 8.76 7.60
C PHE A 80 20.35 9.65 7.13
N GLY A 81 19.51 9.15 6.24
CA GLY A 81 18.32 9.81 5.73
C GLY A 81 17.07 9.42 6.52
N VAL A 82 16.30 8.47 6.00
CA VAL A 82 15.00 8.08 6.58
C VAL A 82 14.89 6.57 6.79
N ALA A 83 14.02 6.19 7.74
CA ALA A 83 13.49 4.85 7.88
C ALA A 83 12.06 4.81 7.34
N ASP A 84 11.79 3.92 6.40
CA ASP A 84 10.46 3.66 5.87
C ASP A 84 9.96 2.31 6.37
N LEU A 85 8.81 2.30 7.03
CA LEU A 85 8.07 1.10 7.37
C LEU A 85 6.88 0.98 6.44
N SER A 86 7.06 0.22 5.40
CA SER A 86 5.98 -0.17 4.50
C SER A 86 5.55 -1.61 4.78
N LEU A 87 4.25 -1.84 4.84
CA LEU A 87 3.71 -3.18 4.68
C LEU A 87 3.64 -3.47 3.17
N ALA A 88 4.82 -3.55 2.57
CA ALA A 88 5.00 -3.95 1.19
C ALA A 88 5.24 -5.46 1.19
N PRO A 89 4.29 -6.26 0.68
CA PRO A 89 4.40 -7.72 0.68
C PRO A 89 5.46 -8.19 -0.32
N THR A 90 5.84 -9.46 -0.17
CA THR A 90 6.61 -10.19 -1.16
C THR A 90 5.87 -11.48 -1.53
N PRO A 91 6.20 -12.15 -2.66
CA PRO A 91 5.60 -13.44 -3.01
C PRO A 91 5.95 -14.58 -2.05
N ALA A 92 6.78 -14.32 -1.05
CA ALA A 92 7.17 -15.32 -0.06
C ALA A 92 6.00 -15.68 0.86
N VAL A 93 5.84 -16.96 1.14
CA VAL A 93 4.81 -17.47 2.05
C VAL A 93 4.95 -16.80 3.43
N GLY A 94 3.87 -16.25 3.92
CA GLY A 94 3.80 -15.60 5.23
C GLY A 94 4.19 -14.12 5.23
N ASP A 95 4.55 -13.54 4.08
CA ASP A 95 4.84 -12.10 3.94
C ASP A 95 3.75 -11.40 3.09
N SER A 96 2.50 -11.57 3.49
CA SER A 96 1.31 -11.13 2.78
C SER A 96 0.46 -10.17 3.63
N VAL A 97 0.05 -9.06 3.03
CA VAL A 97 -0.95 -8.17 3.60
C VAL A 97 -2.33 -8.84 3.59
N GLY A 98 -2.65 -9.61 2.53
CA GLY A 98 -3.87 -10.41 2.45
C GLY A 98 -4.02 -11.38 3.62
N GLU A 99 -2.94 -12.04 4.03
CA GLU A 99 -2.96 -12.94 5.20
C GLU A 99 -3.17 -12.20 6.54
N ILE A 100 -2.75 -10.93 6.66
CA ILE A 100 -3.07 -10.10 7.85
C ILE A 100 -4.59 -9.93 7.96
N PHE A 101 -5.29 -9.71 6.86
CA PHE A 101 -6.77 -9.58 6.88
C PHE A 101 -7.44 -10.87 7.35
N GLN A 102 -6.91 -12.02 6.94
CA GLN A 102 -7.41 -13.32 7.42
C GLN A 102 -7.15 -13.49 8.92
N SER A 103 -5.97 -13.11 9.43
CA SER A 103 -5.68 -13.13 10.87
C SER A 103 -6.62 -12.21 11.67
N VAL A 104 -7.10 -11.11 11.08
CA VAL A 104 -8.09 -10.23 11.72
C VAL A 104 -9.51 -10.81 11.70
N GLY A 105 -9.77 -11.84 10.89
CA GLY A 105 -11.02 -12.57 10.85
C GLY A 105 -11.83 -12.47 9.56
N LEU A 106 -11.26 -11.91 8.48
CA LEU A 106 -11.87 -11.99 7.16
C LEU A 106 -11.57 -13.35 6.52
N SER A 107 -12.55 -13.95 5.88
CA SER A 107 -12.36 -15.23 5.17
C SER A 107 -11.44 -15.10 3.95
N SER A 108 -11.51 -13.96 3.28
CA SER A 108 -10.65 -13.58 2.15
C SER A 108 -10.61 -12.07 2.04
N ILE A 109 -9.52 -11.53 1.49
CA ILE A 109 -9.49 -10.11 1.12
C ILE A 109 -10.49 -9.88 -0.03
N GLY A 110 -11.22 -8.77 0.02
CA GLY A 110 -12.36 -8.52 -0.88
C GLY A 110 -13.71 -8.69 -0.19
N ALA A 111 -13.80 -9.50 0.87
CA ALA A 111 -14.99 -9.65 1.68
C ALA A 111 -15.48 -8.31 2.25
N PRO A 112 -16.80 -8.18 2.60
CA PRO A 112 -17.27 -7.02 3.36
C PRO A 112 -16.45 -6.81 4.62
N GLY A 113 -16.01 -5.57 4.87
CA GLY A 113 -15.08 -5.24 5.98
C GLY A 113 -13.64 -5.01 5.54
N THR A 114 -13.21 -5.47 4.37
CA THR A 114 -11.82 -5.34 3.89
C THR A 114 -11.31 -3.89 3.94
N THR A 115 -12.08 -2.92 3.43
CA THR A 115 -11.68 -1.50 3.45
C THR A 115 -11.55 -0.97 4.88
N ALA A 116 -12.42 -1.41 5.80
CA ALA A 116 -12.35 -1.01 7.21
C ALA A 116 -11.11 -1.59 7.92
N VAL A 117 -10.79 -2.86 7.67
CA VAL A 117 -9.57 -3.49 8.20
C VAL A 117 -8.33 -2.81 7.64
N LEU A 118 -8.31 -2.48 6.34
CA LEU A 118 -7.20 -1.75 5.72
C LEU A 118 -7.01 -0.37 6.36
N ALA A 119 -8.09 0.36 6.61
CA ALA A 119 -8.03 1.66 7.29
C ALA A 119 -7.41 1.54 8.69
N MET A 120 -7.85 0.56 9.46
CA MET A 120 -7.31 0.26 10.81
C MET A 120 -5.82 -0.11 10.73
N LEU A 121 -5.46 -1.02 9.82
CA LEU A 121 -4.08 -1.47 9.63
C LEU A 121 -3.17 -0.29 9.27
N ASN A 122 -3.57 0.50 8.28
CA ASN A 122 -2.78 1.65 7.80
C ASN A 122 -2.60 2.71 8.89
N ASP A 123 -3.65 3.03 9.65
CA ASP A 123 -3.62 3.97 10.77
C ASP A 123 -2.69 3.48 11.90
N ALA A 124 -2.81 2.23 12.29
CA ALA A 124 -2.00 1.64 13.35
C ALA A 124 -0.51 1.60 12.99
N VAL A 125 -0.17 1.23 11.74
CA VAL A 125 1.20 1.22 11.23
C VAL A 125 1.79 2.63 11.23
N LYS A 126 1.07 3.63 10.71
CA LYS A 126 1.52 5.03 10.68
C LYS A 126 1.75 5.57 12.08
N LYS A 127 0.82 5.33 13.01
CA LYS A 127 0.98 5.74 14.41
C LYS A 127 2.21 5.11 15.06
N GLY A 128 2.47 3.84 14.82
CA GLY A 128 3.65 3.15 15.33
C GLY A 128 4.94 3.73 14.77
N GLY A 129 5.01 3.92 13.46
CA GLY A 129 6.18 4.49 12.76
C GLY A 129 6.53 5.89 13.23
N VAL A 130 5.57 6.81 13.23
CA VAL A 130 5.78 8.22 13.65
C VAL A 130 6.25 8.32 15.10
N MET A 131 5.80 7.45 15.99
CA MET A 131 6.25 7.43 17.39
C MET A 131 7.65 6.82 17.56
N ALA A 132 8.12 6.03 16.60
CA ALA A 132 9.40 5.32 16.70
C ALA A 132 10.59 6.18 16.29
N SER A 133 10.42 7.10 15.36
CA SER A 133 11.52 7.87 14.77
C SER A 133 11.04 9.25 14.30
N SER A 134 11.94 10.24 14.41
CA SER A 134 11.78 11.55 13.75
C SER A 134 12.24 11.54 12.29
N TYR A 135 12.78 10.43 11.83
CA TYR A 135 13.33 10.23 10.48
C TYR A 135 12.46 9.25 9.68
N VAL A 136 11.15 9.31 9.85
CA VAL A 136 10.20 8.52 9.06
C VAL A 136 10.00 9.19 7.71
N GLY A 137 10.13 8.41 6.66
CA GLY A 137 9.94 8.87 5.29
C GLY A 137 9.25 7.84 4.42
N GLY A 138 9.15 8.17 3.15
CA GLY A 138 8.55 7.30 2.15
C GLY A 138 7.02 7.24 2.24
N LEU A 139 6.47 6.13 1.76
CA LEU A 139 5.05 5.89 1.68
C LEU A 139 4.51 5.06 2.86
N SER A 140 5.20 5.08 4.00
CA SER A 140 4.91 4.26 5.19
C SER A 140 3.43 3.94 5.38
N GLY A 141 3.10 2.65 5.43
CA GLY A 141 1.75 2.13 5.56
C GLY A 141 1.53 0.84 4.78
N ALA A 142 0.27 0.46 4.57
CA ALA A 142 -0.10 -0.76 3.89
C ALA A 142 -0.20 -0.56 2.38
N PHE A 143 0.48 -1.43 1.62
CA PHE A 143 0.42 -1.56 0.17
C PHE A 143 -0.51 -2.71 -0.20
N ILE A 144 -1.10 -2.63 -1.37
CA ILE A 144 -2.04 -3.64 -1.88
C ILE A 144 -1.69 -4.07 -3.32
N PRO A 145 -0.42 -4.39 -3.64
CA PRO A 145 -0.06 -4.89 -4.95
C PRO A 145 -0.62 -6.30 -5.16
N VAL A 146 -1.19 -6.56 -6.33
CA VAL A 146 -1.81 -7.88 -6.58
C VAL A 146 -0.78 -8.96 -6.79
N SER A 147 0.26 -8.72 -7.60
CA SER A 147 1.22 -9.78 -7.98
C SER A 147 2.27 -10.10 -6.92
N GLU A 148 2.49 -9.17 -5.99
CA GLU A 148 3.53 -9.29 -4.98
C GLU A 148 3.03 -9.92 -3.67
N ASP A 149 1.76 -10.27 -3.60
CA ASP A 149 1.07 -10.71 -2.37
C ASP A 149 0.25 -11.98 -2.64
N GLN A 150 0.67 -13.09 -2.04
CA GLN A 150 -0.01 -14.37 -2.25
C GLN A 150 -1.49 -14.33 -1.84
N GLY A 151 -1.84 -13.67 -0.74
CA GLY A 151 -3.23 -13.53 -0.32
C GLY A 151 -4.08 -12.70 -1.29
N MET A 152 -3.47 -11.71 -1.96
CA MET A 152 -4.15 -10.94 -3.01
C MET A 152 -4.36 -11.78 -4.27
N ILE A 153 -3.33 -12.53 -4.69
CA ILE A 153 -3.38 -13.44 -5.84
C ILE A 153 -4.50 -14.48 -5.65
N ASP A 154 -4.54 -15.09 -4.49
CA ASP A 154 -5.55 -16.10 -4.15
C ASP A 154 -6.96 -15.51 -4.17
N ALA A 155 -7.16 -14.34 -3.56
CA ALA A 155 -8.44 -13.65 -3.54
C ALA A 155 -8.95 -13.24 -4.94
N VAL A 156 -8.05 -12.84 -5.84
CA VAL A 156 -8.40 -12.59 -7.25
C VAL A 156 -8.78 -13.89 -7.94
N SER A 157 -7.99 -14.95 -7.74
CA SER A 157 -8.22 -16.25 -8.37
C SER A 157 -9.55 -16.89 -7.93
N GLU A 158 -9.95 -16.66 -6.68
CA GLU A 158 -11.24 -17.07 -6.10
C GLU A 158 -12.41 -16.18 -6.51
N GLY A 159 -12.15 -15.03 -7.13
CA GLY A 159 -13.16 -14.04 -7.49
C GLY A 159 -13.67 -13.22 -6.31
N ALA A 160 -13.00 -13.27 -5.16
CA ALA A 160 -13.33 -12.47 -3.99
C ALA A 160 -12.89 -11.01 -4.12
N LEU A 161 -11.81 -10.75 -4.85
CA LEU A 161 -11.23 -9.42 -5.04
C LEU A 161 -11.39 -8.97 -6.49
N THR A 162 -12.01 -7.81 -6.69
CA THR A 162 -12.21 -7.16 -8.00
C THR A 162 -11.47 -5.83 -8.09
N ILE A 163 -11.36 -5.27 -9.29
CA ILE A 163 -10.74 -3.95 -9.51
C ILE A 163 -11.52 -2.87 -8.75
N GLU A 164 -12.84 -2.88 -8.83
CA GLU A 164 -13.70 -1.91 -8.12
C GLU A 164 -13.54 -2.00 -6.59
N LYS A 165 -13.28 -3.21 -6.07
CA LYS A 165 -12.96 -3.39 -4.65
C LYS A 165 -11.59 -2.83 -4.31
N LEU A 166 -10.61 -3.03 -5.18
CA LEU A 166 -9.28 -2.43 -5.04
C LEU A 166 -9.35 -0.90 -5.07
N GLU A 167 -10.10 -0.30 -6.01
CA GLU A 167 -10.35 1.14 -6.06
C GLU A 167 -10.92 1.65 -4.72
N ALA A 168 -11.93 0.99 -4.17
CA ALA A 168 -12.46 1.34 -2.85
C ALA A 168 -11.40 1.25 -1.73
N MET A 169 -10.50 0.27 -1.81
CA MET A 169 -9.40 0.11 -0.85
C MET A 169 -8.34 1.21 -1.01
N THR A 170 -8.16 1.77 -2.20
CA THR A 170 -7.19 2.86 -2.43
C THR A 170 -7.55 4.14 -1.71
N CYS A 171 -8.79 4.32 -1.27
CA CYS A 171 -9.17 5.41 -0.37
C CYS A 171 -8.34 5.44 0.92
N VAL A 172 -7.89 4.29 1.40
CA VAL A 172 -7.27 4.12 2.72
C VAL A 172 -5.93 3.41 2.69
N CYS A 173 -5.46 2.91 1.54
CA CYS A 173 -4.12 2.34 1.39
C CYS A 173 -3.05 3.44 1.29
N SER A 174 -1.79 3.06 1.20
CA SER A 174 -0.68 4.01 1.12
C SER A 174 -0.31 4.43 -0.30
N VAL A 175 -0.69 3.68 -1.34
CA VAL A 175 -0.28 3.96 -2.73
C VAL A 175 -1.46 4.16 -3.67
N GLY A 176 -2.19 3.11 -3.99
CA GLY A 176 -3.24 3.11 -5.02
C GLY A 176 -3.39 1.73 -5.64
N LEU A 177 -3.89 1.66 -6.88
CA LEU A 177 -3.92 0.44 -7.68
C LEU A 177 -2.49 0.05 -8.04
N ASP A 178 -2.10 -1.17 -7.70
CA ASP A 178 -0.72 -1.60 -7.86
C ASP A 178 -0.58 -3.03 -8.37
N MET A 179 0.32 -3.23 -9.35
CA MET A 179 0.65 -4.52 -9.95
C MET A 179 -0.58 -5.31 -10.42
N ILE A 180 -1.50 -4.65 -11.10
CA ILE A 180 -2.75 -5.24 -11.60
C ILE A 180 -2.58 -5.65 -13.05
N ALA A 181 -2.54 -6.94 -13.31
CA ALA A 181 -2.54 -7.49 -14.65
C ALA A 181 -3.95 -7.49 -15.23
N ILE A 182 -4.13 -6.93 -16.42
CA ILE A 182 -5.40 -6.81 -17.14
C ILE A 182 -5.27 -7.39 -18.55
N PRO A 183 -6.38 -7.72 -19.25
CA PRO A 183 -6.33 -8.22 -20.63
C PRO A 183 -5.54 -7.28 -21.55
N GLY A 184 -4.73 -7.86 -22.42
CA GLY A 184 -3.83 -7.13 -23.31
C GLY A 184 -4.52 -6.29 -24.39
N ASP A 185 -5.79 -6.56 -24.65
CA ASP A 185 -6.67 -5.83 -25.57
C ASP A 185 -7.52 -4.75 -24.88
N THR A 186 -7.29 -4.49 -23.58
CA THR A 186 -7.99 -3.44 -22.83
C THR A 186 -7.78 -2.09 -23.49
N LYS A 187 -8.87 -1.39 -23.79
CA LYS A 187 -8.82 -0.07 -24.45
C LYS A 187 -8.09 0.96 -23.60
N ALA A 188 -7.34 1.85 -24.25
CA ALA A 188 -6.71 2.98 -23.57
C ALA A 188 -7.71 3.88 -22.84
N THR A 189 -8.93 4.05 -23.37
CA THR A 189 -10.01 4.81 -22.73
C THR A 189 -10.45 4.14 -21.41
N THR A 190 -10.53 2.82 -21.33
CA THR A 190 -10.84 2.10 -20.09
C THR A 190 -9.77 2.33 -19.04
N ILE A 191 -8.49 2.22 -19.40
CA ILE A 191 -7.36 2.51 -18.50
C ILE A 191 -7.41 3.99 -18.04
N SER A 192 -7.70 4.91 -18.95
CA SER A 192 -7.86 6.32 -18.61
C SER A 192 -9.01 6.57 -17.65
N GLY A 193 -10.10 5.81 -17.75
CA GLY A 193 -11.22 5.83 -16.81
C GLY A 193 -10.79 5.45 -15.39
N MET A 194 -10.10 4.32 -15.25
CA MET A 194 -9.56 3.87 -13.96
C MET A 194 -8.59 4.88 -13.35
N ILE A 195 -7.74 5.52 -14.17
CA ILE A 195 -6.84 6.60 -13.71
C ILE A 195 -7.65 7.81 -13.23
N ALA A 196 -8.73 8.17 -13.94
CA ALA A 196 -9.59 9.28 -13.52
C ALA A 196 -10.28 9.00 -12.17
N ASP A 197 -10.71 7.76 -11.93
CA ASP A 197 -11.29 7.33 -10.66
C ASP A 197 -10.24 7.41 -9.53
N GLU A 198 -9.03 6.93 -9.74
CA GLU A 198 -7.92 7.05 -8.78
C GLU A 198 -7.56 8.52 -8.49
N MET A 199 -7.58 9.39 -9.50
CA MET A 199 -7.37 10.83 -9.30
C MET A 199 -8.48 11.43 -8.43
N ALA A 200 -9.75 11.07 -8.67
CA ALA A 200 -10.87 11.54 -7.88
C ALA A 200 -10.77 11.08 -6.41
N LEU A 201 -10.44 9.80 -6.18
CA LEU A 201 -10.20 9.25 -4.85
C LEU A 201 -9.06 9.95 -4.12
N GLY A 202 -7.94 10.19 -4.82
CA GLY A 202 -6.80 10.92 -4.28
C GLY A 202 -7.16 12.35 -3.88
N MET A 203 -7.88 13.06 -4.73
CA MET A 203 -8.31 14.43 -4.47
C MET A 203 -9.27 14.53 -3.27
N VAL A 204 -10.28 13.65 -3.19
CA VAL A 204 -11.25 13.64 -2.08
C VAL A 204 -10.57 13.30 -0.75
N ASN A 205 -9.64 12.36 -0.76
CA ASN A 205 -8.95 11.89 0.44
C ASN A 205 -7.67 12.69 0.77
N GLN A 206 -7.30 13.68 -0.05
CA GLN A 206 -6.08 14.49 0.11
C GLN A 206 -4.83 13.62 0.22
N LYS A 207 -4.72 12.62 -0.64
CA LYS A 207 -3.60 11.69 -0.68
C LYS A 207 -3.09 11.50 -2.10
N THR A 208 -1.84 11.14 -2.24
CA THR A 208 -1.28 10.66 -3.51
C THR A 208 -1.88 9.29 -3.81
N THR A 209 -2.37 9.09 -5.02
CA THR A 209 -2.73 7.80 -5.58
C THR A 209 -1.87 7.51 -6.81
N ALA A 210 -1.66 6.23 -7.07
CA ALA A 210 -0.97 5.74 -8.25
C ALA A 210 -1.81 4.65 -8.92
N ALA A 211 -1.61 4.43 -10.22
CA ALA A 211 -2.21 3.34 -10.95
C ALA A 211 -1.13 2.61 -11.77
N ARG A 212 -0.78 1.40 -11.35
CA ARG A 212 0.11 0.48 -12.07
C ARG A 212 -0.73 -0.66 -12.63
N LEU A 213 -1.40 -0.37 -13.77
CA LEU A 213 -2.19 -1.32 -14.55
C LEU A 213 -1.32 -1.87 -15.67
N ILE A 214 -1.29 -3.19 -15.84
CA ILE A 214 -0.39 -3.87 -16.76
C ILE A 214 -1.21 -4.65 -17.81
N PRO A 215 -1.46 -4.06 -19.01
CA PRO A 215 -2.05 -4.80 -20.11
C PRO A 215 -1.10 -5.89 -20.59
N VAL A 216 -1.50 -7.16 -20.51
CA VAL A 216 -0.65 -8.30 -20.84
C VAL A 216 -0.98 -8.80 -22.24
N ILE A 217 -0.18 -8.40 -23.23
CA ILE A 217 -0.39 -8.71 -24.64
C ILE A 217 -0.56 -10.22 -24.88
N GLY A 218 -1.64 -10.58 -25.56
CA GLY A 218 -1.96 -11.97 -25.91
C GLY A 218 -2.55 -12.80 -24.77
N LYS A 219 -2.83 -12.20 -23.61
CA LYS A 219 -3.47 -12.87 -22.47
C LYS A 219 -4.82 -12.22 -22.12
N GLY A 220 -5.71 -13.03 -21.57
CA GLY A 220 -7.04 -12.67 -21.13
C GLY A 220 -7.41 -13.23 -19.77
N VAL A 221 -8.63 -12.96 -19.33
CA VAL A 221 -9.17 -13.48 -18.07
C VAL A 221 -9.09 -15.00 -18.03
N GLY A 222 -8.53 -15.55 -16.94
CA GLY A 222 -8.25 -16.98 -16.77
C GLY A 222 -6.77 -17.35 -17.00
N ASP A 223 -5.99 -16.44 -17.62
CA ASP A 223 -4.55 -16.60 -17.75
C ASP A 223 -3.81 -16.01 -16.53
N THR A 224 -2.53 -16.33 -16.43
CA THR A 224 -1.60 -15.74 -15.47
C THR A 224 -0.39 -15.13 -16.17
N VAL A 225 0.28 -14.19 -15.53
CA VAL A 225 1.53 -13.60 -15.99
C VAL A 225 2.58 -13.69 -14.90
N GLU A 226 3.79 -14.09 -15.29
CA GLU A 226 4.98 -14.09 -14.43
C GLU A 226 5.77 -12.81 -14.64
N PHE A 227 6.07 -12.11 -13.55
CA PHE A 227 6.96 -10.95 -13.56
C PHE A 227 8.34 -11.30 -13.02
N GLY A 228 8.42 -12.36 -12.20
CA GLY A 228 9.65 -12.85 -11.60
C GLY A 228 10.17 -12.02 -10.41
N GLY A 229 11.11 -12.62 -9.68
CA GLY A 229 11.73 -11.97 -8.52
C GLY A 229 10.73 -11.52 -7.47
N LEU A 230 10.87 -10.28 -7.00
CA LEU A 230 9.98 -9.69 -6.00
C LEU A 230 8.61 -9.29 -6.55
N PHE A 231 8.45 -9.18 -7.88
CA PHE A 231 7.17 -8.83 -8.48
C PHE A 231 6.21 -10.02 -8.64
N GLY A 232 6.72 -11.25 -8.45
CA GLY A 232 5.92 -12.46 -8.41
C GLY A 232 5.16 -12.77 -9.70
N TYR A 233 3.88 -13.11 -9.56
CA TYR A 233 2.97 -13.42 -10.66
C TYR A 233 1.56 -12.90 -10.37
N ALA A 234 0.75 -12.72 -11.40
CA ALA A 234 -0.64 -12.30 -11.21
C ALA A 234 -1.61 -13.04 -12.14
N PRO A 235 -2.82 -13.36 -11.68
CA PRO A 235 -3.94 -13.67 -12.56
C PRO A 235 -4.35 -12.42 -13.34
N ILE A 236 -4.83 -12.61 -14.58
CA ILE A 236 -5.39 -11.52 -15.37
C ILE A 236 -6.78 -11.16 -14.84
N MET A 237 -6.90 -9.96 -14.27
CA MET A 237 -8.16 -9.49 -13.69
C MET A 237 -9.14 -9.02 -14.76
N PRO A 238 -10.43 -9.35 -14.64
CA PRO A 238 -11.44 -8.83 -15.54
C PRO A 238 -11.58 -7.31 -15.36
N VAL A 239 -11.66 -6.57 -16.47
CA VAL A 239 -12.05 -5.16 -16.48
C VAL A 239 -13.53 -5.00 -16.75
N ASN A 240 -14.13 -3.89 -16.33
CA ASN A 240 -15.52 -3.61 -16.60
C ASN A 240 -15.78 -3.56 -18.09
N LYS A 241 -16.82 -4.27 -18.55
CA LYS A 241 -17.15 -4.40 -19.99
C LYS A 241 -17.85 -3.17 -20.60
N TYR A 242 -18.33 -2.26 -19.77
CA TYR A 242 -19.03 -1.07 -20.24
C TYR A 242 -18.04 0.02 -20.62
N SER A 243 -18.32 0.68 -21.75
CA SER A 243 -17.44 1.72 -22.28
C SER A 243 -17.57 3.03 -21.53
N CYS A 244 -16.42 3.67 -21.29
CA CYS A 244 -16.32 5.07 -20.87
C CYS A 244 -15.77 5.97 -22.00
N ASP A 245 -15.77 5.49 -23.24
CA ASP A 245 -15.15 6.19 -24.39
C ASP A 245 -15.68 7.61 -24.53
N ASP A 246 -16.99 7.82 -24.48
CA ASP A 246 -17.59 9.15 -24.61
C ASP A 246 -17.23 10.09 -23.46
N PHE A 247 -17.08 9.57 -22.26
CA PHE A 247 -16.62 10.34 -21.10
C PHE A 247 -15.16 10.77 -21.26
N ILE A 248 -14.28 9.86 -21.58
CA ILE A 248 -12.84 10.13 -21.70
C ILE A 248 -12.53 11.04 -22.90
N ASN A 249 -13.27 10.90 -24.00
CA ASN A 249 -13.08 11.72 -25.19
C ASN A 249 -13.69 13.14 -25.07
N ARG A 250 -14.38 13.47 -23.98
CA ARG A 250 -14.78 14.84 -23.70
C ARG A 250 -13.53 15.66 -23.38
N THR A 251 -13.38 16.77 -24.03
CA THR A 251 -12.27 17.69 -23.77
C THR A 251 -12.57 18.56 -22.55
N GLY A 252 -11.51 19.00 -21.87
CA GLY A 252 -11.62 19.97 -20.80
C GLY A 252 -11.12 19.42 -19.45
N ARG A 253 -11.33 20.23 -18.44
CA ARG A 253 -10.88 19.94 -17.09
C ARG A 253 -12.01 19.34 -16.25
N ILE A 254 -11.73 18.28 -15.52
CA ILE A 254 -12.60 17.81 -14.43
C ILE A 254 -12.44 18.78 -13.26
N PRO A 255 -13.51 19.47 -12.80
CA PRO A 255 -13.41 20.37 -11.65
C PRO A 255 -12.99 19.59 -10.40
N ALA A 256 -12.09 20.18 -9.62
CA ALA A 256 -11.70 19.62 -8.34
C ALA A 256 -12.90 19.56 -7.38
N PRO A 257 -13.06 18.50 -6.58
CA PRO A 257 -14.14 18.41 -5.60
C PRO A 257 -14.00 19.49 -4.51
N ILE A 258 -15.12 19.98 -4.02
CA ILE A 258 -15.17 20.95 -2.93
C ILE A 258 -15.23 20.18 -1.60
N HIS A 259 -14.15 20.25 -0.83
CA HIS A 259 -14.02 19.53 0.43
C HIS A 259 -15.01 19.95 1.52
N SER A 260 -15.53 21.19 1.45
CA SER A 260 -16.54 21.69 2.39
C SER A 260 -17.90 21.01 2.28
N PHE A 261 -18.15 20.27 1.20
CA PHE A 261 -19.38 19.48 0.98
C PHE A 261 -19.14 17.99 1.23
N LYS A 262 -18.31 17.66 2.20
CA LYS A 262 -18.27 16.28 2.70
C LYS A 262 -19.58 15.99 3.45
N ASN A 263 -20.29 15.01 2.94
CA ASN A 263 -21.51 14.52 3.60
C ASN A 263 -21.17 13.83 4.91
#